data_833d212f273e997bdb2872201b6d141d
#
_entry.id   833d212f273e997bdb2872201b6d141d
#
_cell.length_a   1.000
_cell.length_b   1.000
_cell.length_c   1.000
_cell.angle_alpha   90.00
_cell.angle_beta   90.00
_cell.angle_gamma   90.00
#
_symmetry.space_group_name_H-M   'P 1'
#
loop_
_entity.id
_entity.type
_entity.pdbx_description
1 polymer ?
#
loop_
_entity_poly.entity_id
_entity_poly.type
_entity_poly.pdbx_seq_one_letter_code
_entity_poly.pdbx_strand_id
1 'polypeptide(L)'
;MFLYRLLLALALPLLLMRLVWRVLRGQESLSDLNERLGGGPDSPTRAIWLHAASNGELASAKPLVEAMLAQSHSAILITTNTVTARTLAQGWGLPRVSARLAPLDARWMLKRFLGRFQPEALIVVENELWPNRLTLTAQRGVPIIAVGARISARSARRWRKIGLGPRLMKSLTALSAQDAASEAEFRALGLPARNTLARLNLKTAVAAPPPRERLDWPRAATVLAASTHEGEEEIALAAFAKARALNPALRLIIAPRHPRRAAEVARAIEVAGLPYAQRSKGGAPVQPVYLADTMGEMANWYASAGICLIGGTLAPKGGHTPFEPAAYGCALLHGPDIANHAEAFAALDTAGAAILITPDTLADTLVSLDAARQAQMAQAATAALGALSTTDGATRLAQSVLGRIGSAQG
;
A
#
# COMPACT_ATOMS: atom_id res chain seq x y z
N MET A 1 -18.33 2.64 22.14
CA MET A 1 -19.34 2.26 21.11
C MET A 1 -20.49 3.26 21.00
N PHE A 2 -21.06 3.74 22.11
CA PHE A 2 -22.19 4.71 22.06
C PHE A 2 -21.80 5.98 21.30
N LEU A 3 -20.72 6.67 21.70
CA LEU A 3 -20.25 7.89 21.06
C LEU A 3 -19.97 7.69 19.55
N TYR A 4 -19.31 6.59 19.18
CA TYR A 4 -19.06 6.28 17.78
C TYR A 4 -20.37 6.15 16.98
N ARG A 5 -21.34 5.44 17.53
CA ARG A 5 -22.66 5.25 16.88
C ARG A 5 -23.45 6.54 16.78
N LEU A 6 -23.39 7.38 17.81
CA LEU A 6 -24.02 8.70 17.80
C LEU A 6 -23.42 9.61 16.70
N LEU A 7 -22.09 9.70 16.67
CA LEU A 7 -21.39 10.49 15.63
C LEU A 7 -21.69 9.97 14.22
N LEU A 8 -21.70 8.66 14.04
CA LEU A 8 -22.06 8.05 12.78
C LEU A 8 -23.51 8.31 12.39
N ALA A 9 -24.44 8.24 13.33
CA ALA A 9 -25.86 8.54 13.09
C ALA A 9 -26.07 9.99 12.65
N LEU A 10 -25.34 10.93 13.24
CA LEU A 10 -25.34 12.34 12.83
C LEU A 10 -24.71 12.57 11.45
N ALA A 11 -23.64 11.85 11.13
CA ALA A 11 -22.97 11.95 9.83
C ALA A 11 -23.69 11.20 8.70
N LEU A 12 -24.50 10.20 9.02
CA LEU A 12 -25.15 9.30 8.05
C LEU A 12 -26.01 10.03 7.00
N PRO A 13 -26.88 11.02 7.36
CA PRO A 13 -27.65 11.76 6.36
C PRO A 13 -26.76 12.45 5.33
N LEU A 14 -25.64 13.07 5.75
CA LEU A 14 -24.68 13.72 4.86
C LEU A 14 -23.99 12.72 3.95
N LEU A 15 -23.61 11.55 4.50
CA LEU A 15 -23.01 10.46 3.71
C LEU A 15 -23.99 9.94 2.67
N LEU A 16 -25.25 9.75 3.02
CA LEU A 16 -26.30 9.31 2.09
C LEU A 16 -26.56 10.35 0.99
N MET A 17 -26.68 11.63 1.34
CA MET A 17 -26.81 12.71 0.35
C MET A 17 -25.62 12.71 -0.62
N ARG A 18 -24.40 12.56 -0.12
CA ARG A 18 -23.19 12.45 -0.96
C ARG A 18 -23.26 11.25 -1.90
N LEU A 19 -23.73 10.09 -1.45
CA LEU A 19 -23.88 8.92 -2.32
C LEU A 19 -24.93 9.15 -3.40
N VAL A 20 -26.10 9.70 -3.05
CA VAL A 20 -27.13 10.06 -4.02
C VAL A 20 -26.59 11.07 -5.05
N TRP A 21 -25.86 12.08 -4.59
CA TRP A 21 -25.23 13.05 -5.47
C TRP A 21 -24.20 12.43 -6.44
N ARG A 22 -23.42 11.41 -5.97
CA ARG A 22 -22.52 10.66 -6.86
C ARG A 22 -23.27 9.88 -7.93
N VAL A 23 -24.42 9.30 -7.58
CA VAL A 23 -25.30 8.63 -8.56
C VAL A 23 -25.84 9.63 -9.57
N LEU A 24 -26.35 10.77 -9.12
CA LEU A 24 -26.86 11.82 -10.00
C LEU A 24 -25.80 12.39 -10.95
N ARG A 25 -24.51 12.36 -10.53
CA ARG A 25 -23.38 12.76 -11.37
C ARG A 25 -22.81 11.64 -12.24
N GLY A 26 -23.42 10.47 -12.24
CA GLY A 26 -22.93 9.30 -13.02
C GLY A 26 -21.61 8.72 -12.53
N GLN A 27 -21.13 9.08 -11.33
CA GLN A 27 -19.91 8.53 -10.73
C GLN A 27 -20.12 7.15 -10.10
N GLU A 28 -21.34 6.87 -9.67
CA GLU A 28 -21.81 5.57 -9.17
C GLU A 28 -23.20 5.30 -9.77
N SER A 29 -23.57 4.02 -9.88
CA SER A 29 -24.87 3.59 -10.34
C SER A 29 -25.84 3.37 -9.16
N LEU A 30 -27.13 3.17 -9.46
CA LEU A 30 -28.12 2.75 -8.45
C LEU A 30 -27.77 1.36 -7.86
N SER A 31 -27.17 0.48 -8.66
CA SER A 31 -26.64 -0.80 -8.18
C SER A 31 -25.52 -0.60 -7.15
N ASP A 32 -24.61 0.33 -7.42
CA ASP A 32 -23.52 0.71 -6.49
C ASP A 32 -24.07 1.25 -5.16
N LEU A 33 -25.09 2.10 -5.24
CA LEU A 33 -25.77 2.58 -4.04
C LEU A 33 -26.40 1.44 -3.25
N ASN A 34 -27.09 0.49 -3.93
CA ASN A 34 -27.66 -0.66 -3.27
C ASN A 34 -26.61 -1.54 -2.56
N GLU A 35 -25.44 -1.74 -3.17
CA GLU A 35 -24.29 -2.44 -2.56
C GLU A 35 -23.84 -1.73 -1.27
N ARG A 36 -23.68 -0.41 -1.30
CA ARG A 36 -23.31 0.41 -0.12
C ARG A 36 -24.34 0.39 0.99
N LEU A 37 -25.62 0.13 0.64
CA LEU A 37 -26.70 -0.08 1.58
C LEU A 37 -26.81 -1.55 2.06
N GLY A 38 -25.82 -2.38 1.76
CA GLY A 38 -25.74 -3.78 2.18
C GLY A 38 -26.55 -4.75 1.32
N GLY A 39 -27.02 -4.32 0.14
CA GLY A 39 -27.69 -5.16 -0.85
C GLY A 39 -26.73 -5.61 -1.97
N GLY A 40 -27.29 -5.74 -3.16
CA GLY A 40 -26.56 -6.11 -4.38
C GLY A 40 -27.03 -7.43 -4.99
N PRO A 41 -26.45 -7.84 -6.13
CA PRO A 41 -26.79 -9.10 -6.78
C PRO A 41 -26.46 -10.31 -5.90
N ASP A 42 -26.99 -11.47 -6.26
CA ASP A 42 -26.68 -12.69 -5.52
C ASP A 42 -25.21 -13.06 -5.67
N SER A 43 -24.66 -13.57 -4.60
CA SER A 43 -23.31 -14.13 -4.51
C SER A 43 -23.42 -15.43 -3.71
N PRO A 44 -22.44 -16.34 -3.84
CA PRO A 44 -22.40 -17.52 -3.02
C PRO A 44 -22.56 -17.15 -1.53
N THR A 45 -23.55 -17.73 -0.87
CA THR A 45 -23.67 -17.67 0.59
C THR A 45 -22.52 -18.46 1.20
N ARG A 46 -22.15 -18.12 2.44
CA ARG A 46 -21.05 -18.77 3.17
C ARG A 46 -19.66 -18.59 2.49
N ALA A 47 -19.52 -17.51 1.71
CA ALA A 47 -18.21 -17.13 1.18
C ALA A 47 -17.35 -16.52 2.30
N ILE A 48 -16.01 -16.62 2.15
CA ILE A 48 -15.08 -15.83 2.96
C ILE A 48 -15.19 -14.37 2.51
N TRP A 49 -15.59 -13.48 3.41
CA TRP A 49 -15.69 -12.06 3.15
C TRP A 49 -14.33 -11.40 3.33
N LEU A 50 -13.67 -10.97 2.25
CA LEU A 50 -12.44 -10.18 2.31
C LEU A 50 -12.75 -8.70 2.06
N HIS A 51 -12.29 -7.83 2.95
CA HIS A 51 -12.44 -6.38 2.81
C HIS A 51 -11.09 -5.70 2.65
N ALA A 52 -10.92 -4.99 1.53
CA ALA A 52 -9.78 -4.12 1.22
C ALA A 52 -10.30 -2.77 0.70
N ALA A 53 -9.95 -1.65 1.32
CA ALA A 53 -10.58 -0.36 1.06
C ALA A 53 -10.17 0.26 -0.27
N SER A 54 -8.92 0.10 -0.68
CA SER A 54 -8.28 0.79 -1.80
C SER A 54 -7.68 -0.17 -2.82
N ASN A 55 -7.35 0.37 -4.01
CA ASN A 55 -6.62 -0.39 -5.05
C ASN A 55 -5.30 -0.97 -4.54
N GLY A 56 -4.56 -0.20 -3.73
CA GLY A 56 -3.27 -0.64 -3.19
C GLY A 56 -3.40 -1.79 -2.21
N GLU A 57 -4.34 -1.69 -1.25
CA GLU A 57 -4.64 -2.78 -0.31
C GLU A 57 -5.14 -4.04 -1.03
N LEU A 58 -6.02 -3.85 -2.01
CA LEU A 58 -6.55 -4.96 -2.80
C LEU A 58 -5.45 -5.65 -3.60
N ALA A 59 -4.61 -4.91 -4.31
CA ALA A 59 -3.49 -5.45 -5.07
C ALA A 59 -2.54 -6.24 -4.17
N SER A 60 -2.24 -5.72 -2.98
CA SER A 60 -1.38 -6.39 -2.01
C SER A 60 -1.99 -7.68 -1.45
N ALA A 61 -3.32 -7.78 -1.39
CA ALA A 61 -4.02 -8.96 -0.92
C ALA A 61 -4.19 -10.07 -1.99
N LYS A 62 -3.94 -9.77 -3.28
CA LYS A 62 -4.14 -10.74 -4.38
C LYS A 62 -3.39 -12.06 -4.18
N PRO A 63 -2.09 -12.08 -3.82
CA PRO A 63 -1.38 -13.34 -3.57
C PRO A 63 -1.99 -14.18 -2.44
N LEU A 64 -2.51 -13.53 -1.39
CA LEU A 64 -3.23 -14.22 -0.31
C LEU A 64 -4.55 -14.83 -0.82
N VAL A 65 -5.32 -14.10 -1.64
CA VAL A 65 -6.56 -14.61 -2.26
C VAL A 65 -6.27 -15.83 -3.13
N GLU A 66 -5.25 -15.77 -3.99
CA GLU A 66 -4.83 -16.87 -4.85
C GLU A 66 -4.41 -18.09 -4.03
N ALA A 67 -3.61 -17.89 -2.97
CA ALA A 67 -3.17 -18.96 -2.07
C ALA A 67 -4.36 -19.59 -1.31
N MET A 68 -5.36 -18.81 -0.89
CA MET A 68 -6.56 -19.33 -0.24
C MET A 68 -7.42 -20.14 -1.21
N LEU A 69 -7.59 -19.70 -2.46
CA LEU A 69 -8.33 -20.43 -3.49
C LEU A 69 -7.65 -21.77 -3.85
N ALA A 70 -6.33 -21.81 -3.82
CA ALA A 70 -5.56 -23.03 -4.06
C ALA A 70 -5.67 -24.04 -2.90
N GLN A 71 -5.86 -23.57 -1.66
CA GLN A 71 -5.87 -24.39 -0.44
C GLN A 71 -7.29 -24.69 0.07
N SER A 72 -8.34 -24.10 -0.49
CA SER A 72 -9.73 -24.31 -0.06
C SER A 72 -10.70 -24.33 -1.24
N HIS A 73 -11.89 -24.86 -1.00
CA HIS A 73 -13.01 -24.80 -1.95
C HIS A 73 -13.95 -23.62 -1.70
N SER A 74 -13.69 -22.80 -0.67
CA SER A 74 -14.52 -21.66 -0.31
C SER A 74 -14.54 -20.62 -1.43
N ALA A 75 -15.70 -20.01 -1.64
CA ALA A 75 -15.81 -18.81 -2.46
C ALA A 75 -15.30 -17.58 -1.66
N ILE A 76 -14.81 -16.57 -2.35
CA ILE A 76 -14.36 -15.33 -1.74
C ILE A 76 -15.21 -14.16 -2.23
N LEU A 77 -15.83 -13.46 -1.29
CA LEU A 77 -16.56 -12.23 -1.53
C LEU A 77 -15.68 -11.03 -1.16
N ILE A 78 -15.17 -10.33 -2.15
CA ILE A 78 -14.35 -9.13 -1.96
C ILE A 78 -15.24 -7.90 -1.84
N THR A 79 -14.98 -7.04 -0.84
CA THR A 79 -15.61 -5.73 -0.75
C THR A 79 -14.59 -4.62 -0.72
N THR A 80 -14.87 -3.52 -1.44
CA THR A 80 -13.97 -2.36 -1.56
C THR A 80 -14.71 -1.04 -1.33
N ASN A 81 -13.96 0.04 -1.02
CA ASN A 81 -14.56 1.36 -0.83
C ASN A 81 -14.65 2.19 -2.12
N THR A 82 -14.05 1.75 -3.23
CA THR A 82 -14.05 2.49 -4.50
C THR A 82 -14.48 1.62 -5.66
N VAL A 83 -15.15 2.23 -6.66
CA VAL A 83 -15.54 1.55 -7.90
C VAL A 83 -14.30 1.02 -8.62
N THR A 84 -13.21 1.79 -8.66
CA THR A 84 -11.96 1.38 -9.31
C THR A 84 -11.34 0.13 -8.68
N ALA A 85 -11.39 -0.01 -7.34
CA ALA A 85 -10.91 -1.20 -6.67
C ALA A 85 -11.82 -2.42 -6.94
N ARG A 86 -13.16 -2.22 -6.99
CA ARG A 86 -14.07 -3.28 -7.39
C ARG A 86 -13.78 -3.77 -8.81
N THR A 87 -13.62 -2.84 -9.77
CA THR A 87 -13.28 -3.18 -11.16
C THR A 87 -11.93 -3.92 -11.23
N LEU A 88 -10.94 -3.50 -10.44
CA LEU A 88 -9.66 -4.22 -10.34
C LEU A 88 -9.86 -5.67 -9.87
N ALA A 89 -10.65 -5.91 -8.82
CA ALA A 89 -10.92 -7.25 -8.33
C ALA A 89 -11.67 -8.12 -9.36
N GLN A 90 -12.65 -7.54 -10.05
CA GLN A 90 -13.38 -8.21 -11.13
C GLN A 90 -12.47 -8.57 -12.30
N GLY A 91 -11.50 -7.70 -12.63
CA GLY A 91 -10.51 -7.92 -13.68
C GLY A 91 -9.49 -9.02 -13.38
N TRP A 92 -9.43 -9.54 -12.15
CA TRP A 92 -8.55 -10.67 -11.83
C TRP A 92 -8.96 -11.97 -12.53
N GLY A 93 -10.24 -12.14 -12.89
CA GLY A 93 -10.74 -13.35 -13.54
C GLY A 93 -10.59 -14.63 -12.71
N LEU A 94 -10.41 -14.50 -11.39
CA LEU A 94 -10.21 -15.64 -10.49
C LEU A 94 -11.52 -16.41 -10.30
N PRO A 95 -11.49 -17.75 -10.38
CA PRO A 95 -12.67 -18.58 -10.12
C PRO A 95 -13.13 -18.42 -8.66
N ARG A 96 -14.44 -18.51 -8.43
CA ARG A 96 -15.06 -18.43 -7.09
C ARG A 96 -14.83 -17.10 -6.36
N VAL A 97 -14.40 -16.03 -7.08
CA VAL A 97 -14.25 -14.68 -6.55
C VAL A 97 -15.37 -13.80 -7.09
N SER A 98 -16.02 -13.07 -6.19
CA SER A 98 -16.96 -12.01 -6.55
C SER A 98 -16.56 -10.72 -5.84
N ALA A 99 -16.79 -9.56 -6.49
CA ALA A 99 -16.40 -8.27 -5.94
C ALA A 99 -17.54 -7.26 -5.98
N ARG A 100 -17.65 -6.45 -4.91
CA ARG A 100 -18.66 -5.41 -4.76
C ARG A 100 -18.18 -4.24 -3.90
N LEU A 101 -18.99 -3.19 -3.84
CA LEU A 101 -18.74 -2.11 -2.91
C LEU A 101 -19.10 -2.53 -1.48
N ALA A 102 -18.30 -2.05 -0.52
CA ALA A 102 -18.52 -2.34 0.88
C ALA A 102 -19.77 -1.61 1.41
N PRO A 103 -20.55 -2.26 2.29
CA PRO A 103 -21.59 -1.56 3.03
C PRO A 103 -20.98 -0.51 3.93
N LEU A 104 -21.64 0.64 4.08
CA LEU A 104 -21.27 1.62 5.09
C LEU A 104 -21.34 0.99 6.50
N ASP A 105 -20.55 1.51 7.44
CA ASP A 105 -20.48 0.95 8.81
C ASP A 105 -21.72 1.22 9.67
N ALA A 106 -22.88 1.48 9.04
CA ALA A 106 -24.16 1.64 9.71
C ALA A 106 -24.80 0.27 10.05
N ARG A 107 -25.34 0.14 11.28
CA ARG A 107 -25.80 -1.14 11.82
C ARG A 107 -26.84 -1.84 10.93
N TRP A 108 -27.81 -1.10 10.39
CA TRP A 108 -28.87 -1.70 9.58
C TRP A 108 -28.34 -2.19 8.21
N MET A 109 -27.39 -1.46 7.61
CA MET A 109 -26.74 -1.85 6.37
C MET A 109 -25.90 -3.12 6.55
N LEU A 110 -25.10 -3.15 7.63
CA LEU A 110 -24.32 -4.34 7.98
C LEU A 110 -25.19 -5.54 8.35
N LYS A 111 -26.31 -5.34 9.08
CA LYS A 111 -27.26 -6.42 9.37
C LYS A 111 -27.87 -6.98 8.09
N ARG A 112 -28.23 -6.12 7.13
CA ARG A 112 -28.75 -6.52 5.82
C ARG A 112 -27.70 -7.32 5.05
N PHE A 113 -26.45 -6.82 4.99
CA PHE A 113 -25.34 -7.49 4.34
C PHE A 113 -25.06 -8.86 4.95
N LEU A 114 -24.87 -8.93 6.26
CA LEU A 114 -24.59 -10.16 6.98
C LEU A 114 -25.76 -11.16 6.92
N GLY A 115 -27.01 -10.68 6.83
CA GLY A 115 -28.18 -11.54 6.67
C GLY A 115 -28.28 -12.14 5.28
N ARG A 116 -27.93 -11.36 4.24
CA ARG A 116 -27.98 -11.79 2.84
C ARG A 116 -26.84 -12.73 2.46
N PHE A 117 -25.60 -12.37 2.80
CA PHE A 117 -24.42 -13.09 2.34
C PHE A 117 -23.92 -14.16 3.31
N GLN A 118 -24.28 -14.08 4.57
CA GLN A 118 -23.96 -15.06 5.63
C GLN A 118 -22.49 -15.54 5.56
N PRO A 119 -21.49 -14.61 5.61
CA PRO A 119 -20.10 -14.99 5.41
C PRO A 119 -19.64 -15.99 6.47
N GLU A 120 -18.81 -16.94 6.08
CA GLU A 120 -18.21 -17.92 7.01
C GLU A 120 -17.03 -17.34 7.80
N ALA A 121 -16.38 -16.28 7.27
CA ALA A 121 -15.33 -15.53 7.94
C ALA A 121 -15.27 -14.10 7.39
N LEU A 122 -14.73 -13.17 8.18
CA LEU A 122 -14.35 -11.83 7.73
C LEU A 122 -12.82 -11.69 7.78
N ILE A 123 -12.21 -11.38 6.64
CA ILE A 123 -10.81 -10.98 6.54
C ILE A 123 -10.77 -9.49 6.28
N VAL A 124 -10.05 -8.72 7.10
CA VAL A 124 -9.84 -7.29 6.92
C VAL A 124 -8.36 -7.03 6.61
N VAL A 125 -8.11 -6.25 5.55
CA VAL A 125 -6.77 -5.90 5.12
C VAL A 125 -6.35 -4.58 5.76
N GLU A 126 -5.13 -4.50 6.25
CA GLU A 126 -4.51 -3.31 6.87
C GLU A 126 -5.35 -2.72 8.03
N ASN A 127 -5.86 -1.49 7.87
CA ASN A 127 -6.46 -0.70 8.96
C ASN A 127 -7.99 -0.65 8.95
N GLU A 128 -8.66 -1.49 8.20
CA GLU A 128 -10.12 -1.45 8.00
C GLU A 128 -10.93 -2.01 9.20
N LEU A 129 -10.52 -1.65 10.41
CA LEU A 129 -11.09 -2.12 11.68
C LEU A 129 -12.32 -1.29 12.10
N TRP A 130 -13.35 -1.26 11.27
CA TRP A 130 -14.58 -0.51 11.51
C TRP A 130 -15.42 -1.07 12.65
N PRO A 131 -15.77 -0.25 13.67
CA PRO A 131 -16.33 -0.76 14.93
C PRO A 131 -17.63 -1.54 14.81
N ASN A 132 -18.61 -1.09 13.99
CA ASN A 132 -19.87 -1.82 13.85
C ASN A 132 -19.68 -3.10 13.01
N ARG A 133 -18.86 -3.04 11.96
CA ARG A 133 -18.52 -4.21 11.13
C ARG A 133 -17.94 -5.32 11.98
N LEU A 134 -16.90 -5.04 12.76
CA LEU A 134 -16.26 -6.05 13.62
C LEU A 134 -17.22 -6.55 14.70
N THR A 135 -17.89 -5.65 15.41
CA THR A 135 -18.76 -6.08 16.53
C THR A 135 -20.01 -6.86 16.09
N LEU A 136 -20.64 -6.49 14.96
CA LEU A 136 -21.81 -7.21 14.46
C LEU A 136 -21.43 -8.55 13.83
N THR A 137 -20.28 -8.64 13.18
CA THR A 137 -19.76 -9.91 12.64
C THR A 137 -19.42 -10.88 13.77
N ALA A 138 -18.70 -10.42 14.80
CA ALA A 138 -18.37 -11.22 15.97
C ALA A 138 -19.62 -11.67 16.75
N GLN A 139 -20.63 -10.81 16.87
CA GLN A 139 -21.92 -11.17 17.51
C GLN A 139 -22.69 -12.29 16.80
N ARG A 140 -22.36 -12.58 15.53
CA ARG A 140 -22.92 -13.70 14.77
C ARG A 140 -22.04 -14.96 14.82
N GLY A 141 -21.00 -14.96 15.63
CA GLY A 141 -20.07 -16.08 15.72
C GLY A 141 -19.13 -16.22 14.51
N VAL A 142 -19.13 -15.23 13.59
CA VAL A 142 -18.29 -15.25 12.40
C VAL A 142 -16.87 -14.85 12.79
N PRO A 143 -15.84 -15.70 12.54
CA PRO A 143 -14.46 -15.39 12.85
C PRO A 143 -13.96 -14.19 12.04
N ILE A 144 -13.16 -13.34 12.70
CA ILE A 144 -12.61 -12.12 12.11
C ILE A 144 -11.10 -12.17 12.17
N ILE A 145 -10.45 -12.05 11.01
CA ILE A 145 -9.00 -12.12 10.88
C ILE A 145 -8.50 -10.83 10.21
N ALA A 146 -7.58 -10.12 10.88
CA ALA A 146 -6.90 -8.98 10.29
C ALA A 146 -5.57 -9.43 9.69
N VAL A 147 -5.27 -9.02 8.44
CA VAL A 147 -4.05 -9.41 7.71
C VAL A 147 -3.29 -8.18 7.22
N GLY A 148 -1.95 -8.22 7.29
CA GLY A 148 -1.11 -7.07 6.99
C GLY A 148 -1.47 -5.84 7.85
N ALA A 149 -1.96 -6.08 9.06
CA ALA A 149 -2.54 -5.06 9.91
C ALA A 149 -1.48 -4.04 10.36
N ARG A 150 -1.78 -2.75 10.19
CA ARG A 150 -0.90 -1.65 10.55
C ARG A 150 -1.60 -0.66 11.47
N ILE A 151 -0.92 -0.19 12.50
CA ILE A 151 -1.42 0.88 13.35
C ILE A 151 -0.25 1.77 13.83
N SER A 152 -0.40 3.09 13.72
CA SER A 152 0.58 4.01 14.28
C SER A 152 0.38 4.18 15.79
N ALA A 153 1.45 4.46 16.53
CA ALA A 153 1.39 4.75 17.96
C ALA A 153 0.39 5.91 18.28
N ARG A 154 0.27 6.90 17.39
CA ARG A 154 -0.70 7.99 17.50
C ARG A 154 -2.14 7.49 17.44
N SER A 155 -2.44 6.61 16.50
CA SER A 155 -3.78 6.01 16.33
C SER A 155 -4.09 5.06 17.48
N ALA A 156 -3.15 4.22 17.91
CA ALA A 156 -3.31 3.33 19.05
C ALA A 156 -3.61 4.10 20.33
N ARG A 157 -2.90 5.22 20.57
CA ARG A 157 -3.14 6.12 21.70
C ARG A 157 -4.54 6.73 21.68
N ARG A 158 -5.03 7.14 20.49
CA ARG A 158 -6.40 7.64 20.32
C ARG A 158 -7.43 6.55 20.64
N TRP A 159 -7.23 5.33 20.17
CA TRP A 159 -8.13 4.20 20.42
C TRP A 159 -8.20 3.79 21.89
N ARG A 160 -7.06 3.88 22.61
CA ARG A 160 -7.04 3.70 24.08
C ARG A 160 -7.88 4.76 24.78
N LYS A 161 -7.70 6.05 24.43
CA LYS A 161 -8.44 7.17 25.05
C LYS A 161 -9.95 7.05 24.92
N ILE A 162 -10.45 6.59 23.77
CA ILE A 162 -11.89 6.46 23.53
C ILE A 162 -12.45 5.07 23.94
N GLY A 163 -11.62 4.21 24.53
CA GLY A 163 -12.02 2.89 25.03
C GLY A 163 -12.50 1.90 23.97
N LEU A 164 -12.22 2.15 22.69
CA LEU A 164 -12.60 1.25 21.59
C LEU A 164 -11.57 0.13 21.38
N GLY A 165 -10.28 0.39 21.58
CA GLY A 165 -9.21 -0.56 21.29
C GLY A 165 -9.42 -1.94 21.90
N PRO A 166 -9.54 -2.08 23.23
CA PRO A 166 -9.71 -3.39 23.87
C PRO A 166 -10.95 -4.16 23.40
N ARG A 167 -12.03 -3.43 23.09
CA ARG A 167 -13.27 -4.04 22.62
C ARG A 167 -13.15 -4.59 21.20
N LEU A 168 -12.46 -3.85 20.31
CA LEU A 168 -12.23 -4.28 18.95
C LEU A 168 -11.24 -5.45 18.91
N MET A 169 -10.19 -5.41 19.73
CA MET A 169 -9.22 -6.52 19.81
C MET A 169 -9.87 -7.83 20.28
N LYS A 170 -10.85 -7.75 21.19
CA LYS A 170 -11.64 -8.93 21.61
C LYS A 170 -12.52 -9.51 20.49
N SER A 171 -12.85 -8.71 19.47
CA SER A 171 -13.64 -9.19 18.32
C SER A 171 -12.78 -9.93 17.29
N LEU A 172 -11.45 -9.84 17.36
CA LEU A 172 -10.56 -10.50 16.42
C LEU A 172 -10.26 -11.93 16.85
N THR A 173 -10.51 -12.87 15.96
CA THR A 173 -10.08 -14.28 16.12
C THR A 173 -8.58 -14.42 15.92
N ALA A 174 -8.01 -13.67 14.95
CA ALA A 174 -6.58 -13.65 14.70
C ALA A 174 -6.15 -12.32 14.06
N LEU A 175 -4.85 -12.00 14.15
CA LEU A 175 -4.23 -10.85 13.52
C LEU A 175 -2.80 -11.18 13.09
N SER A 176 -2.49 -10.94 11.81
CA SER A 176 -1.14 -10.85 11.25
C SER A 176 -0.80 -9.38 11.08
N ALA A 177 0.16 -8.88 11.83
CA ALA A 177 0.62 -7.51 11.69
C ALA A 177 1.57 -7.35 10.50
N GLN A 178 1.64 -6.14 9.95
CA GLN A 178 2.59 -5.81 8.89
C GLN A 178 4.04 -5.85 9.39
N ASP A 179 4.27 -5.39 10.63
CA ASP A 179 5.59 -5.20 11.24
C ASP A 179 5.54 -5.39 12.77
N ALA A 180 6.72 -5.45 13.40
CA ALA A 180 6.86 -5.65 14.84
C ALA A 180 6.27 -4.50 15.66
N ALA A 181 6.41 -3.24 15.19
CA ALA A 181 5.89 -2.07 15.88
C ALA A 181 4.36 -2.08 15.92
N SER A 182 3.72 -2.39 14.79
CA SER A 182 2.26 -2.54 14.70
C SER A 182 1.76 -3.69 15.59
N GLU A 183 2.46 -4.84 15.61
CA GLU A 183 2.11 -5.96 16.48
C GLU A 183 2.15 -5.56 17.96
N ALA A 184 3.21 -4.87 18.38
CA ALA A 184 3.35 -4.39 19.75
C ALA A 184 2.21 -3.44 20.14
N GLU A 185 1.81 -2.51 19.26
CA GLU A 185 0.69 -1.60 19.52
C GLU A 185 -0.66 -2.35 19.58
N PHE A 186 -0.92 -3.35 18.72
CA PHE A 186 -2.13 -4.16 18.81
C PHE A 186 -2.18 -4.98 20.10
N ARG A 187 -1.06 -5.53 20.54
CA ARG A 187 -0.96 -6.22 21.84
C ARG A 187 -1.21 -5.26 23.00
N ALA A 188 -0.65 -4.05 22.94
CA ALA A 188 -0.90 -3.00 23.93
C ALA A 188 -2.37 -2.51 23.93
N LEU A 189 -3.11 -2.69 22.83
CA LEU A 189 -4.55 -2.46 22.75
C LEU A 189 -5.39 -3.63 23.28
N GLY A 190 -4.75 -4.73 23.70
CA GLY A 190 -5.41 -5.88 24.32
C GLY A 190 -5.63 -7.06 23.37
N LEU A 191 -4.91 -7.16 22.25
CA LEU A 191 -4.92 -8.37 21.43
C LEU A 191 -4.25 -9.53 22.21
N PRO A 192 -4.95 -10.67 22.42
CA PRO A 192 -4.35 -11.82 23.09
C PRO A 192 -3.18 -12.41 22.28
N ALA A 193 -2.11 -12.85 22.95
CA ALA A 193 -0.95 -13.44 22.29
C ALA A 193 -1.32 -14.64 21.41
N ARG A 194 -2.25 -15.49 21.86
CA ARG A 194 -2.75 -16.64 21.10
C ARG A 194 -3.46 -16.28 19.79
N ASN A 195 -3.90 -15.02 19.63
CA ASN A 195 -4.57 -14.53 18.43
C ASN A 195 -3.59 -13.86 17.45
N THR A 196 -2.28 -13.83 17.77
CA THR A 196 -1.25 -13.29 16.88
C THR A 196 -0.82 -14.37 15.89
N LEU A 197 -0.85 -14.06 14.59
CA LEU A 197 -0.27 -14.87 13.52
C LEU A 197 1.12 -14.34 13.15
N ALA A 198 1.85 -15.10 12.34
CA ALA A 198 3.11 -14.64 11.77
C ALA A 198 2.92 -13.30 11.05
N ARG A 199 3.86 -12.39 11.27
CA ARG A 199 3.87 -11.08 10.61
C ARG A 199 4.07 -11.25 9.10
N LEU A 200 3.29 -10.49 8.33
CA LEU A 200 3.47 -10.42 6.89
C LEU A 200 3.09 -9.02 6.38
N ASN A 201 4.03 -8.38 5.74
CA ASN A 201 3.74 -7.19 4.95
C ASN A 201 3.23 -7.63 3.56
N LEU A 202 1.92 -7.57 3.34
CA LEU A 202 1.31 -7.99 2.07
C LEU A 202 1.87 -7.23 0.86
N LYS A 203 2.36 -6.02 1.04
CA LYS A 203 2.95 -5.21 -0.05
C LYS A 203 4.27 -5.77 -0.57
N THR A 204 4.92 -6.63 0.19
CA THR A 204 6.18 -7.27 -0.21
C THR A 204 5.98 -8.48 -1.13
N ALA A 205 4.77 -9.03 -1.17
CA ALA A 205 4.42 -10.18 -2.02
C ALA A 205 3.94 -9.77 -3.43
N VAL A 206 3.84 -8.47 -3.73
CA VAL A 206 3.39 -7.99 -5.05
C VAL A 206 4.53 -8.10 -6.04
N ALA A 207 4.37 -8.95 -7.05
CA ALA A 207 5.25 -8.95 -8.21
C ALA A 207 5.17 -7.56 -8.90
N ALA A 208 6.33 -7.01 -9.23
CA ALA A 208 6.40 -5.72 -9.93
C ALA A 208 5.66 -5.84 -11.29
N PRO A 209 4.65 -5.00 -11.57
CA PRO A 209 3.97 -5.04 -12.85
C PRO A 209 4.97 -4.72 -13.98
N PRO A 210 4.85 -5.35 -15.16
CA PRO A 210 5.71 -5.02 -16.27
C PRO A 210 5.57 -3.53 -16.64
N PRO A 211 6.67 -2.83 -16.94
CA PRO A 211 6.60 -1.45 -17.40
C PRO A 211 5.90 -1.41 -18.76
N ARG A 212 5.09 -0.39 -18.99
CA ARG A 212 4.44 -0.15 -20.29
C ARG A 212 5.39 0.54 -21.27
N GLU A 213 6.31 1.31 -20.73
CA GLU A 213 7.26 2.14 -21.48
C GLU A 213 8.56 2.23 -20.68
N ARG A 214 9.68 2.37 -21.34
CA ARG A 214 10.99 2.73 -20.76
C ARG A 214 11.52 3.94 -21.50
N LEU A 215 12.22 4.82 -20.78
CA LEU A 215 12.94 5.89 -21.43
C LEU A 215 14.15 5.31 -22.18
N ASP A 216 14.44 5.85 -23.36
CA ASP A 216 15.65 5.52 -24.12
C ASP A 216 16.85 6.28 -23.54
N TRP A 217 17.17 5.99 -22.30
CA TRP A 217 18.30 6.52 -21.55
C TRP A 217 19.18 5.38 -21.03
N PRO A 218 20.50 5.58 -20.94
CA PRO A 218 21.37 4.59 -20.32
C PRO A 218 20.95 4.36 -18.86
N ARG A 219 20.41 3.20 -18.55
CA ARG A 219 19.83 2.88 -17.24
C ARG A 219 20.81 3.14 -16.09
N ALA A 220 22.09 2.73 -16.27
CA ALA A 220 23.13 2.92 -15.26
C ALA A 220 23.50 4.39 -15.00
N ALA A 221 23.21 5.28 -15.96
CA ALA A 221 23.41 6.72 -15.81
C ALA A 221 22.11 7.45 -15.44
N THR A 222 21.01 6.73 -15.19
CA THR A 222 19.71 7.32 -14.89
C THR A 222 19.40 7.18 -13.40
N VAL A 223 19.17 8.32 -12.76
CA VAL A 223 18.76 8.47 -11.37
C VAL A 223 17.26 8.76 -11.33
N LEU A 224 16.52 8.10 -10.45
CA LEU A 224 15.13 8.40 -10.15
C LEU A 224 15.01 8.92 -8.71
N ALA A 225 14.55 10.15 -8.55
CA ALA A 225 14.06 10.65 -7.27
C ALA A 225 12.57 10.29 -7.17
N ALA A 226 12.26 9.21 -6.41
CA ALA A 226 10.98 8.54 -6.43
C ALA A 226 10.04 9.01 -5.32
N SER A 227 8.85 9.46 -5.66
CA SER A 227 7.81 9.88 -4.70
C SER A 227 8.28 10.97 -3.73
N THR A 228 8.92 12.00 -4.27
CA THR A 228 9.55 13.08 -3.50
C THR A 228 8.52 13.99 -2.80
N HIS A 229 8.95 14.58 -1.71
CA HIS A 229 8.25 15.58 -0.92
C HIS A 229 9.00 16.91 -0.93
N GLU A 230 8.32 17.96 -0.46
CA GLU A 230 8.87 19.32 -0.33
C GLU A 230 10.23 19.32 0.38
N GLY A 231 11.24 19.95 -0.22
CA GLY A 231 12.64 20.01 0.22
C GLY A 231 13.52 18.90 -0.36
N GLU A 232 12.97 17.76 -0.75
CA GLU A 232 13.77 16.66 -1.30
C GLU A 232 14.17 16.89 -2.75
N GLU A 233 13.31 17.58 -3.51
CA GLU A 233 13.59 17.90 -4.90
C GLU A 233 14.79 18.83 -5.04
N GLU A 234 14.89 19.86 -4.20
CA GLU A 234 16.00 20.81 -4.17
C GLU A 234 17.31 20.12 -3.81
N ILE A 235 17.29 19.19 -2.85
CA ILE A 235 18.46 18.38 -2.48
C ILE A 235 18.88 17.51 -3.66
N ALA A 236 17.94 16.82 -4.30
CA ALA A 236 18.22 15.95 -5.44
C ALA A 236 18.78 16.75 -6.63
N LEU A 237 18.20 17.93 -6.93
CA LEU A 237 18.65 18.81 -8.02
C LEU A 237 20.05 19.37 -7.76
N ALA A 238 20.35 19.84 -6.55
CA ALA A 238 21.67 20.36 -6.20
C ALA A 238 22.74 19.27 -6.30
N ALA A 239 22.48 18.08 -5.79
CA ALA A 239 23.37 16.93 -5.87
C ALA A 239 23.57 16.48 -7.34
N PHE A 240 22.47 16.40 -8.10
CA PHE A 240 22.53 16.05 -9.53
C PHE A 240 23.33 17.04 -10.34
N ALA A 241 23.18 18.34 -10.13
CA ALA A 241 23.96 19.38 -10.85
C ALA A 241 25.45 19.20 -10.60
N LYS A 242 25.87 18.97 -9.34
CA LYS A 242 27.27 18.68 -8.99
C LYS A 242 27.77 17.38 -9.63
N ALA A 243 27.01 16.30 -9.49
CA ALA A 243 27.39 15.00 -10.07
C ALA A 243 27.50 15.04 -11.59
N ARG A 244 26.56 15.74 -12.26
CA ARG A 244 26.55 15.89 -13.70
C ARG A 244 27.71 16.69 -14.24
N ALA A 245 28.24 17.66 -13.48
CA ALA A 245 29.46 18.38 -13.86
C ALA A 245 30.67 17.43 -13.98
N LEU A 246 30.69 16.34 -13.19
CA LEU A 246 31.72 15.30 -13.23
C LEU A 246 31.39 14.18 -14.21
N ASN A 247 30.12 13.88 -14.40
CA ASN A 247 29.62 12.85 -15.33
C ASN A 247 28.46 13.40 -16.17
N PRO A 248 28.72 14.01 -17.35
CA PRO A 248 27.68 14.58 -18.21
C PRO A 248 26.66 13.59 -18.77
N ALA A 249 26.91 12.27 -18.69
CA ALA A 249 25.99 11.25 -19.12
C ALA A 249 24.82 11.07 -18.15
N LEU A 250 24.92 11.53 -16.90
CA LEU A 250 23.84 11.38 -15.88
C LEU A 250 22.55 12.03 -16.35
N ARG A 251 21.46 11.36 -16.05
CA ARG A 251 20.06 11.76 -16.26
C ARG A 251 19.29 11.68 -14.95
N LEU A 252 18.31 12.57 -14.77
CA LEU A 252 17.48 12.60 -13.56
C LEU A 252 16.00 12.54 -13.93
N ILE A 253 15.29 11.58 -13.36
CA ILE A 253 13.84 11.56 -13.33
C ILE A 253 13.40 12.03 -11.95
N ILE A 254 12.51 13.02 -11.88
CA ILE A 254 11.86 13.46 -10.63
C ILE A 254 10.40 13.09 -10.71
N ALA A 255 9.95 12.21 -9.80
CA ALA A 255 8.56 11.79 -9.69
C ALA A 255 8.00 12.24 -8.33
N PRO A 256 7.33 13.40 -8.26
CA PRO A 256 6.77 13.92 -7.01
C PRO A 256 5.64 13.03 -6.51
N ARG A 257 5.53 12.87 -5.19
CA ARG A 257 4.45 12.07 -4.55
C ARG A 257 3.05 12.53 -4.94
N HIS A 258 2.91 13.83 -5.22
CA HIS A 258 1.65 14.43 -5.59
C HIS A 258 1.81 15.24 -6.89
N PRO A 259 1.16 14.84 -7.99
CA PRO A 259 1.21 15.57 -9.27
C PRO A 259 0.81 17.04 -9.18
N ARG A 260 -0.04 17.41 -8.24
CA ARG A 260 -0.42 18.81 -7.99
C ARG A 260 0.75 19.74 -7.65
N ARG A 261 1.93 19.17 -7.24
CA ARG A 261 3.15 19.90 -6.99
C ARG A 261 4.01 20.13 -8.24
N ALA A 262 3.56 19.67 -9.41
CA ALA A 262 4.32 19.76 -10.65
C ALA A 262 4.84 21.17 -10.97
N ALA A 263 4.03 22.20 -10.74
CA ALA A 263 4.43 23.59 -10.99
C ALA A 263 5.53 24.07 -10.01
N GLU A 264 5.47 23.62 -8.75
CA GLU A 264 6.46 23.92 -7.72
C GLU A 264 7.81 23.25 -8.06
N VAL A 265 7.77 21.94 -8.40
CA VAL A 265 8.97 21.17 -8.79
C VAL A 265 9.57 21.70 -10.08
N ALA A 266 8.75 22.06 -11.07
CA ALA A 266 9.23 22.70 -12.31
C ALA A 266 10.01 23.97 -12.02
N ARG A 267 9.49 24.83 -11.13
CA ARG A 267 10.19 26.05 -10.70
C ARG A 267 11.51 25.74 -10.01
N ALA A 268 11.55 24.71 -9.15
CA ALA A 268 12.81 24.30 -8.50
C ALA A 268 13.85 23.85 -9.53
N ILE A 269 13.45 23.13 -10.59
CA ILE A 269 14.34 22.73 -11.69
C ILE A 269 14.87 23.97 -12.44
N GLU A 270 13.99 24.96 -12.71
CA GLU A 270 14.38 26.21 -13.38
C GLU A 270 15.35 27.03 -12.53
N VAL A 271 15.12 27.14 -11.22
CA VAL A 271 16.03 27.81 -10.28
C VAL A 271 17.41 27.10 -10.22
N ALA A 272 17.42 25.77 -10.34
CA ALA A 272 18.67 25.00 -10.42
C ALA A 272 19.42 25.18 -11.77
N GLY A 273 18.84 25.92 -12.72
CA GLY A 273 19.45 26.17 -14.05
C GLY A 273 19.53 24.92 -14.94
N LEU A 274 18.72 23.91 -14.69
CA LEU A 274 18.74 22.64 -15.42
C LEU A 274 17.68 22.60 -16.52
N PRO A 275 18.02 22.27 -17.76
CA PRO A 275 17.00 22.05 -18.79
C PRO A 275 16.22 20.77 -18.51
N TYR A 276 14.90 20.83 -18.68
CA TYR A 276 14.01 19.71 -18.38
C TYR A 276 12.89 19.55 -19.42
N ALA A 277 12.30 18.35 -19.43
CA ALA A 277 11.04 18.06 -20.10
C ALA A 277 10.02 17.56 -19.06
N GLN A 278 8.74 17.78 -19.33
CA GLN A 278 7.65 17.47 -18.40
C GLN A 278 6.65 16.49 -19.03
N ARG A 279 6.35 15.39 -18.33
CA ARG A 279 5.50 14.30 -18.81
C ARG A 279 4.08 14.77 -19.14
N SER A 280 3.43 15.50 -18.24
CA SER A 280 2.05 15.97 -18.44
C SER A 280 1.88 16.96 -19.60
N LYS A 281 2.97 17.58 -20.06
CA LYS A 281 3.01 18.48 -21.22
C LYS A 281 3.40 17.77 -22.53
N GLY A 282 3.52 16.43 -22.51
CA GLY A 282 3.94 15.66 -23.69
C GLY A 282 5.40 15.86 -24.07
N GLY A 283 6.24 16.39 -23.16
CA GLY A 283 7.66 16.63 -23.42
C GLY A 283 8.42 15.32 -23.67
N ALA A 284 9.18 15.26 -24.78
CA ALA A 284 10.06 14.14 -25.05
C ALA A 284 11.27 14.15 -24.07
N PRO A 285 11.75 12.98 -23.59
CA PRO A 285 12.85 12.89 -22.61
C PRO A 285 14.23 13.12 -23.24
N VAL A 286 14.40 14.26 -23.91
CA VAL A 286 15.66 14.64 -24.54
C VAL A 286 16.58 15.49 -23.64
N GLN A 287 15.97 16.09 -22.61
CA GLN A 287 16.67 16.92 -21.63
C GLN A 287 17.29 16.09 -20.51
N PRO A 288 18.31 16.60 -19.79
CA PRO A 288 18.94 15.86 -18.70
C PRO A 288 18.03 15.59 -17.50
N VAL A 289 16.99 16.41 -17.31
CA VAL A 289 15.99 16.23 -16.27
C VAL A 289 14.63 15.96 -16.89
N TYR A 290 13.91 14.99 -16.32
CA TYR A 290 12.54 14.64 -16.71
C TYR A 290 11.62 14.71 -15.51
N LEU A 291 10.67 15.62 -15.55
CA LEU A 291 9.64 15.75 -14.52
C LEU A 291 8.49 14.78 -14.84
N ALA A 292 8.42 13.70 -14.08
CA ALA A 292 7.43 12.63 -14.19
C ALA A 292 6.22 12.91 -13.28
N ASP A 293 5.40 13.85 -13.69
CA ASP A 293 4.28 14.41 -12.90
C ASP A 293 2.91 13.78 -13.18
N THR A 294 2.88 12.53 -13.64
CA THR A 294 1.66 11.78 -13.92
C THR A 294 1.47 10.61 -12.97
N MET A 295 0.20 10.16 -12.79
CA MET A 295 -0.11 9.05 -11.89
C MET A 295 -0.09 7.70 -12.62
N GLY A 296 0.30 6.64 -11.89
CA GLY A 296 0.19 5.26 -12.37
C GLY A 296 1.33 4.81 -13.28
N GLU A 297 2.41 5.58 -13.40
CA GLU A 297 3.53 5.29 -14.30
C GLU A 297 4.85 4.95 -13.57
N MET A 298 4.82 4.77 -12.24
CA MET A 298 6.04 4.49 -11.46
C MET A 298 6.82 3.27 -11.95
N ALA A 299 6.13 2.24 -12.45
CA ALA A 299 6.74 1.07 -13.07
C ALA A 299 7.70 1.44 -14.23
N ASN A 300 7.30 2.41 -15.05
CA ASN A 300 8.11 2.89 -16.18
C ASN A 300 9.39 3.58 -15.67
N TRP A 301 9.25 4.40 -14.63
CA TRP A 301 10.37 5.17 -14.07
C TRP A 301 11.35 4.27 -13.33
N TYR A 302 10.90 3.33 -12.50
CA TYR A 302 11.76 2.32 -11.87
C TYR A 302 12.50 1.47 -12.91
N ALA A 303 11.81 1.05 -13.98
CA ALA A 303 12.43 0.25 -15.03
C ALA A 303 13.47 1.03 -15.88
N SER A 304 13.35 2.36 -15.93
CA SER A 304 14.26 3.25 -16.67
C SER A 304 15.50 3.65 -15.87
N ALA A 305 15.48 3.52 -14.53
CA ALA A 305 16.54 4.01 -13.65
C ALA A 305 17.40 2.88 -13.08
N GLY A 306 18.71 3.09 -13.02
CA GLY A 306 19.65 2.22 -12.32
C GLY A 306 19.82 2.57 -10.84
N ILE A 307 19.62 3.84 -10.51
CA ILE A 307 19.73 4.39 -9.15
C ILE A 307 18.37 4.96 -8.74
N CYS A 308 17.89 4.64 -7.54
CA CYS A 308 16.66 5.18 -7.01
C CYS A 308 16.88 5.81 -5.63
N LEU A 309 16.71 7.13 -5.55
CA LEU A 309 16.56 7.86 -4.30
C LEU A 309 15.13 7.74 -3.83
N ILE A 310 14.93 7.10 -2.69
CA ILE A 310 13.61 6.85 -2.11
C ILE A 310 13.14 8.11 -1.38
N GLY A 311 12.06 8.71 -1.84
CA GLY A 311 11.49 9.93 -1.28
C GLY A 311 10.83 9.70 0.09
N GLY A 312 10.58 10.80 0.81
CA GLY A 312 10.09 10.79 2.19
C GLY A 312 11.12 10.32 3.19
N THR A 313 12.38 10.11 2.77
CA THR A 313 13.47 9.67 3.64
C THR A 313 14.41 10.81 4.06
N LEU A 314 14.48 11.89 3.27
CA LEU A 314 15.20 13.12 3.60
C LEU A 314 14.26 14.16 4.25
N ALA A 315 12.95 14.03 4.03
CA ALA A 315 11.92 14.81 4.71
C ALA A 315 11.27 13.97 5.84
N PRO A 316 10.67 14.59 6.89
CA PRO A 316 10.07 13.85 8.02
C PRO A 316 8.73 13.21 7.66
N LYS A 317 8.76 12.24 6.76
CA LYS A 317 7.60 11.50 6.22
C LYS A 317 7.66 9.99 6.48
N GLY A 318 8.76 9.49 7.07
CA GLY A 318 8.95 8.09 7.45
C GLY A 318 9.38 7.17 6.32
N GLY A 319 9.74 7.72 5.16
CA GLY A 319 10.21 6.97 3.99
C GLY A 319 9.12 6.21 3.23
N HIS A 320 9.23 6.20 1.90
CA HIS A 320 8.42 5.34 1.02
C HIS A 320 8.98 3.92 0.96
N THR A 321 8.21 3.01 0.35
CA THR A 321 8.53 1.59 0.25
C THR A 321 9.80 1.33 -0.58
N PRO A 322 10.78 0.54 -0.08
CA PRO A 322 11.95 0.13 -0.86
C PRO A 322 11.67 -1.09 -1.77
N PHE A 323 10.55 -1.79 -1.58
CA PHE A 323 10.26 -3.04 -2.28
C PHE A 323 10.04 -2.86 -3.78
N GLU A 324 9.31 -1.80 -4.18
CA GLU A 324 9.04 -1.54 -5.59
C GLU A 324 10.33 -1.26 -6.37
N PRO A 325 11.16 -0.25 -6.04
CA PRO A 325 12.40 -0.01 -6.78
C PRO A 325 13.38 -1.18 -6.74
N ALA A 326 13.45 -1.95 -5.64
CA ALA A 326 14.24 -3.16 -5.56
C ALA A 326 13.77 -4.23 -6.56
N ALA A 327 12.46 -4.42 -6.71
CA ALA A 327 11.88 -5.39 -7.65
C ALA A 327 12.18 -5.05 -9.12
N TYR A 328 12.45 -3.77 -9.42
CA TYR A 328 12.95 -3.35 -10.74
C TYR A 328 14.47 -3.34 -10.86
N GLY A 329 15.19 -3.78 -9.83
CA GLY A 329 16.64 -3.87 -9.82
C GLY A 329 17.33 -2.53 -9.76
N CYS A 330 16.80 -1.54 -9.05
CA CYS A 330 17.48 -0.27 -8.78
C CYS A 330 18.48 -0.44 -7.62
N ALA A 331 19.62 0.25 -7.69
CA ALA A 331 20.46 0.52 -6.53
C ALA A 331 19.74 1.57 -5.66
N LEU A 332 19.59 1.26 -4.37
CA LEU A 332 18.71 2.04 -3.48
C LEU A 332 19.52 3.07 -2.68
N LEU A 333 19.03 4.30 -2.65
CA LEU A 333 19.53 5.38 -1.80
C LEU A 333 18.40 5.87 -0.89
N HIS A 334 18.70 6.14 0.38
CA HIS A 334 17.72 6.69 1.32
C HIS A 334 18.33 7.66 2.32
N GLY A 335 17.52 8.58 2.81
CA GLY A 335 17.85 9.45 3.95
C GLY A 335 17.60 8.76 5.30
N PRO A 336 17.75 9.50 6.42
CA PRO A 336 17.66 8.94 7.78
C PRO A 336 16.23 8.62 8.23
N ASP A 337 15.18 9.20 7.64
CA ASP A 337 13.80 8.97 8.06
C ASP A 337 13.19 7.75 7.36
N ILE A 338 13.29 6.59 7.99
CA ILE A 338 12.85 5.28 7.48
C ILE A 338 11.74 4.64 8.31
N ALA A 339 11.09 5.40 9.20
CA ALA A 339 10.20 4.89 10.24
C ALA A 339 9.03 4.03 9.70
N ASN A 340 8.55 4.28 8.47
CA ASN A 340 7.47 3.50 7.87
C ASN A 340 7.91 2.09 7.42
N HIS A 341 9.19 1.88 7.16
CA HIS A 341 9.76 0.65 6.61
C HIS A 341 11.08 0.27 7.30
N ALA A 342 11.24 0.59 8.59
CA ALA A 342 12.48 0.45 9.36
C ALA A 342 13.10 -0.96 9.26
N GLU A 343 12.30 -2.02 9.34
CA GLU A 343 12.79 -3.41 9.24
C GLU A 343 13.37 -3.70 7.85
N ALA A 344 12.72 -3.20 6.79
CA ALA A 344 13.19 -3.39 5.41
C ALA A 344 14.50 -2.63 5.15
N PHE A 345 14.58 -1.38 5.60
CA PHE A 345 15.82 -0.60 5.45
C PHE A 345 16.96 -1.18 6.28
N ALA A 346 16.70 -1.63 7.53
CA ALA A 346 17.73 -2.29 8.34
C ALA A 346 18.28 -3.56 7.67
N ALA A 347 17.43 -4.36 7.03
CA ALA A 347 17.87 -5.53 6.26
C ALA A 347 18.70 -5.14 5.03
N LEU A 348 18.29 -4.10 4.31
CA LEU A 348 19.01 -3.57 3.15
C LEU A 348 20.38 -3.02 3.55
N ASP A 349 20.46 -2.23 4.62
CA ASP A 349 21.71 -1.65 5.13
C ASP A 349 22.68 -2.74 5.58
N THR A 350 22.18 -3.74 6.33
CA THR A 350 22.96 -4.89 6.78
C THR A 350 23.53 -5.70 5.59
N ALA A 351 22.76 -5.81 4.50
CA ALA A 351 23.19 -6.51 3.28
C ALA A 351 24.06 -5.66 2.36
N GLY A 352 24.35 -4.41 2.66
CA GLY A 352 25.02 -3.46 1.75
C GLY A 352 24.24 -3.21 0.46
N ALA A 353 22.92 -3.36 0.53
CA ALA A 353 21.99 -3.28 -0.60
C ALA A 353 21.35 -1.90 -0.77
N ALA A 354 21.48 -1.03 0.22
CA ALA A 354 21.12 0.38 0.16
C ALA A 354 22.27 1.23 0.71
N ILE A 355 22.24 2.52 0.39
CA ILE A 355 23.20 3.50 0.92
C ILE A 355 22.41 4.59 1.62
N LEU A 356 22.72 4.79 2.91
CA LEU A 356 22.28 5.95 3.65
C LEU A 356 23.01 7.20 3.15
N ILE A 357 22.26 8.18 2.68
CA ILE A 357 22.79 9.44 2.16
C ILE A 357 22.34 10.63 2.98
N THR A 358 23.13 11.67 2.90
CA THR A 358 22.81 13.02 3.37
C THR A 358 22.84 13.98 2.17
N PRO A 359 22.35 15.23 2.30
CA PRO A 359 22.47 16.23 1.24
C PRO A 359 23.93 16.43 0.77
N ASP A 360 24.90 16.28 1.68
CA ASP A 360 26.32 16.48 1.39
C ASP A 360 26.96 15.30 0.65
N THR A 361 26.53 14.08 0.95
CA THR A 361 27.13 12.85 0.38
C THR A 361 26.47 12.41 -0.92
N LEU A 362 25.26 12.90 -1.24
CA LEU A 362 24.48 12.42 -2.37
C LEU A 362 25.21 12.60 -3.71
N ALA A 363 25.84 13.75 -3.97
CA ALA A 363 26.52 14.01 -5.23
C ALA A 363 27.65 13.02 -5.49
N ASP A 364 28.52 12.78 -4.50
CA ASP A 364 29.63 11.85 -4.59
C ASP A 364 29.16 10.41 -4.76
N THR A 365 28.07 10.06 -4.06
CA THR A 365 27.42 8.74 -4.19
C THR A 365 26.93 8.52 -5.63
N LEU A 366 26.28 9.52 -6.25
CA LEU A 366 25.80 9.40 -7.64
C LEU A 366 26.94 9.20 -8.64
N VAL A 367 28.11 9.79 -8.40
CA VAL A 367 29.28 9.65 -9.27
C VAL A 367 30.00 8.31 -9.08
N SER A 368 30.01 7.79 -7.83
CA SER A 368 30.76 6.57 -7.49
C SER A 368 29.99 5.27 -7.83
N LEU A 369 28.69 5.33 -8.09
CA LEU A 369 27.85 4.16 -8.40
C LEU A 369 27.94 3.78 -9.87
N ASP A 370 28.94 2.96 -10.24
CA ASP A 370 29.02 2.35 -11.57
C ASP A 370 27.98 1.23 -11.77
N ALA A 371 27.86 0.74 -13.01
CA ALA A 371 26.90 -0.30 -13.37
C ALA A 371 27.11 -1.62 -12.60
N ALA A 372 28.36 -1.97 -12.29
CA ALA A 372 28.69 -3.21 -11.57
C ALA A 372 28.23 -3.12 -10.11
N ARG A 373 28.50 -2.00 -9.45
CA ARG A 373 28.05 -1.76 -8.06
C ARG A 373 26.53 -1.67 -7.97
N GLN A 374 25.86 -1.03 -8.92
CA GLN A 374 24.41 -0.99 -9.01
C GLN A 374 23.81 -2.41 -9.11
N ALA A 375 24.36 -3.25 -9.99
CA ALA A 375 23.91 -4.64 -10.14
C ALA A 375 24.11 -5.47 -8.86
N GLN A 376 25.26 -5.30 -8.20
CA GLN A 376 25.53 -5.97 -6.92
C GLN A 376 24.53 -5.54 -5.84
N MET A 377 24.27 -4.24 -5.70
CA MET A 377 23.30 -3.71 -4.75
C MET A 377 21.88 -4.23 -5.05
N ALA A 378 21.47 -4.23 -6.31
CA ALA A 378 20.16 -4.72 -6.74
C ALA A 378 19.97 -6.22 -6.41
N GLN A 379 21.00 -7.04 -6.63
CA GLN A 379 20.97 -8.46 -6.27
C GLN A 379 20.88 -8.65 -4.75
N ALA A 380 21.67 -7.91 -3.98
CA ALA A 380 21.64 -7.94 -2.53
C ALA A 380 20.27 -7.45 -1.99
N ALA A 381 19.65 -6.41 -2.59
CA ALA A 381 18.34 -5.92 -2.23
C ALA A 381 17.26 -6.97 -2.47
N THR A 382 17.30 -7.65 -3.62
CA THR A 382 16.37 -8.74 -3.93
C THR A 382 16.48 -9.87 -2.90
N ALA A 383 17.70 -10.27 -2.51
CA ALA A 383 17.92 -11.32 -1.51
C ALA A 383 17.45 -10.90 -0.11
N ALA A 384 17.83 -9.68 0.35
CA ALA A 384 17.50 -9.17 1.67
C ALA A 384 15.99 -8.96 1.84
N LEU A 385 15.33 -8.33 0.87
CA LEU A 385 13.89 -8.11 0.88
C LEU A 385 13.12 -9.40 0.59
N GLY A 386 13.66 -10.30 -0.21
CA GLY A 386 13.10 -11.63 -0.45
C GLY A 386 13.02 -12.48 0.83
N ALA A 387 13.98 -12.35 1.73
CA ALA A 387 13.95 -13.01 3.05
C ALA A 387 12.82 -12.46 3.94
N LEU A 388 12.46 -11.18 3.78
CA LEU A 388 11.32 -10.54 4.47
C LEU A 388 9.99 -10.79 3.77
N SER A 389 10.00 -10.99 2.44
CA SER A 389 8.83 -11.21 1.60
C SER A 389 8.86 -12.63 1.03
N THR A 390 8.55 -13.62 1.82
CA THR A 390 8.49 -14.98 1.27
C THR A 390 7.26 -15.11 0.37
N THR A 391 7.43 -15.55 -0.88
CA THR A 391 6.34 -16.07 -1.73
C THR A 391 5.55 -17.14 -0.95
N ASP A 392 6.23 -17.88 -0.10
CA ASP A 392 5.66 -18.75 0.93
C ASP A 392 4.91 -17.99 2.03
N GLY A 393 5.14 -16.69 2.23
CA GLY A 393 4.47 -15.91 3.28
C GLY A 393 2.97 -15.84 3.06
N ALA A 394 2.53 -15.54 1.84
CA ALA A 394 1.10 -15.52 1.50
C ALA A 394 0.49 -16.92 1.62
N THR A 395 1.22 -17.96 1.18
CA THR A 395 0.81 -19.37 1.26
C THR A 395 0.68 -19.84 2.71
N ARG A 396 1.67 -19.56 3.56
CA ARG A 396 1.63 -19.88 5.01
C ARG A 396 0.58 -19.06 5.75
N LEU A 397 0.42 -17.78 5.39
CA LEU A 397 -0.63 -16.95 5.98
C LEU A 397 -2.01 -17.48 5.58
N ALA A 398 -2.23 -17.87 4.31
CA ALA A 398 -3.47 -18.49 3.85
C ALA A 398 -3.79 -19.76 4.65
N GLN A 399 -2.81 -20.64 4.86
CA GLN A 399 -2.96 -21.85 5.67
C GLN A 399 -3.36 -21.52 7.12
N SER A 400 -2.68 -20.54 7.73
CA SER A 400 -2.96 -20.09 9.08
C SER A 400 -4.36 -19.47 9.21
N VAL A 401 -4.77 -18.68 8.22
CA VAL A 401 -6.10 -18.04 8.15
C VAL A 401 -7.18 -19.12 8.02
N LEU A 402 -7.03 -20.04 7.07
CA LEU A 402 -7.99 -21.14 6.85
C LEU A 402 -8.08 -22.06 8.08
N GLY A 403 -6.96 -22.36 8.73
CA GLY A 403 -6.95 -23.11 9.98
C GLY A 403 -7.73 -22.42 11.11
N ARG A 404 -7.66 -21.09 11.20
CA ARG A 404 -8.45 -20.31 12.18
C ARG A 404 -9.93 -20.26 11.85
N ILE A 405 -10.29 -20.27 10.56
CA ILE A 405 -11.69 -20.35 10.13
C ILE A 405 -12.27 -21.73 10.50
N GLY A 406 -11.57 -22.82 10.17
CA GLY A 406 -12.02 -24.17 10.47
C GLY A 406 -12.16 -24.42 11.97
N SER A 407 -11.19 -24.00 12.79
CA SER A 407 -11.24 -24.17 14.26
C SER A 407 -12.32 -23.35 14.98
N ALA A 408 -12.87 -22.33 14.33
CA ALA A 408 -13.94 -21.52 14.90
C ALA A 408 -15.35 -22.06 14.54
N GLN A 409 -15.44 -23.03 13.63
CA GLN A 409 -16.69 -23.64 13.16
C GLN A 409 -16.95 -25.03 13.80
N GLY A 410 -15.94 -25.66 14.37
CA GLY A 410 -16.02 -26.91 15.15
C GLY A 410 -16.11 -26.60 16.64
#